data_0919142eb34390d06eafcd1d3ffb8330
#
_entry.id   0919142eb34390d06eafcd1d3ffb8330
#
_cell.length_a   1.000
_cell.length_b   1.000
_cell.length_c   1.000
_cell.angle_alpha   90.00
_cell.angle_beta   90.00
_cell.angle_gamma   90.00
#
_symmetry.space_group_name_H-M   'P 1'
#
loop_
_entity.id
_entity.type
_entity.pdbx_description
1 polymer ?
#
loop_
_entity_poly.entity_id
_entity_poly.type
_entity_poly.pdbx_seq_one_letter_code
_entity_poly.pdbx_strand_id
1 'polypeptide(L)'
;MEKIIECVPNFSTSDPKVLDLLKACFKKHGVLIGYECDIDHNRAVITCAGNPKKVIKAVLQAVGVAVQNIDLNTHTGAHPRMGAVDVIPFIPVKNMTMQEAVEVSKIVGSKISKKFDVPVFL
;
A
#
# COMPACT_ATOMS: atom_id res chain seq x y z
N MET A 1 3.59 24.77 6.66
CA MET A 1 2.41 24.10 7.25
C MET A 1 2.49 22.61 7.03
N GLU A 2 2.18 21.87 8.04
CA GLU A 2 2.24 20.41 7.95
C GLU A 2 1.18 19.87 7.01
N LYS A 3 1.63 19.08 6.04
CA LYS A 3 0.72 18.39 5.10
C LYS A 3 0.46 16.99 5.62
N ILE A 4 -0.79 16.54 5.52
CA ILE A 4 -1.18 15.19 5.91
C ILE A 4 -1.94 14.55 4.75
N ILE A 5 -1.50 13.35 4.37
CA ILE A 5 -2.15 12.52 3.38
C ILE A 5 -2.53 11.18 4.02
N GLU A 6 -3.67 10.64 3.63
CA GLU A 6 -4.10 9.31 4.02
C GLU A 6 -3.89 8.36 2.84
N CYS A 7 -3.52 7.13 3.15
CA CYS A 7 -3.40 6.08 2.15
C CYS A 7 -3.98 4.79 2.70
N VAL A 8 -4.72 4.06 1.86
CA VAL A 8 -5.43 2.85 2.28
C VAL A 8 -5.10 1.70 1.34
N PRO A 9 -3.86 1.21 1.36
CA PRO A 9 -3.47 0.10 0.49
C PRO A 9 -4.19 -1.19 0.85
N ASN A 10 -4.57 -1.94 -0.18
CA ASN A 10 -5.21 -3.24 -0.07
C ASN A 10 -4.25 -4.31 -0.56
N PHE A 11 -4.05 -5.34 0.27
CA PHE A 11 -3.11 -6.43 -0.02
C PHE A 11 -3.86 -7.76 -0.15
N SER A 12 -3.38 -8.62 -1.04
CA SER A 12 -4.02 -9.92 -1.33
C SER A 12 -3.52 -11.00 -0.39
N THR A 13 -3.67 -10.78 0.90
CA THR A 13 -3.28 -11.77 1.91
C THR A 13 -4.17 -11.65 3.14
N SER A 14 -4.36 -12.79 3.83
CA SER A 14 -4.92 -12.83 5.18
C SER A 14 -3.97 -13.58 6.13
N ASP A 15 -2.76 -13.85 5.69
CA ASP A 15 -1.74 -14.52 6.51
C ASP A 15 -1.28 -13.57 7.63
N PRO A 16 -1.46 -13.95 8.91
CA PRO A 16 -1.07 -13.09 10.04
C PRO A 16 0.41 -12.71 10.03
N LYS A 17 1.28 -13.59 9.57
CA LYS A 17 2.72 -13.31 9.52
C LYS A 17 3.04 -12.22 8.49
N VAL A 18 2.44 -12.30 7.33
CA VAL A 18 2.62 -11.29 6.29
C VAL A 18 1.99 -9.97 6.74
N LEU A 19 0.81 -10.02 7.34
CA LEU A 19 0.15 -8.83 7.85
C LEU A 19 1.02 -8.10 8.89
N ASP A 20 1.67 -8.85 9.79
CA ASP A 20 2.57 -8.25 10.78
C ASP A 20 3.75 -7.55 10.12
N LEU A 21 4.32 -8.15 9.08
CA LEU A 21 5.41 -7.53 8.32
C LEU A 21 4.94 -6.24 7.63
N LEU A 22 3.74 -6.27 7.05
CA LEU A 22 3.17 -5.09 6.40
C LEU A 22 2.93 -3.97 7.41
N LYS A 23 2.29 -4.29 8.55
CA LYS A 23 2.03 -3.29 9.60
C LYS A 23 3.31 -2.66 10.12
N ALA A 24 4.38 -3.45 10.24
CA ALA A 24 5.66 -2.95 10.73
C ALA A 24 6.22 -1.83 9.84
N CYS A 25 5.99 -1.89 8.52
CA CYS A 25 6.44 -0.84 7.61
C CYS A 25 5.80 0.51 7.97
N PHE A 26 4.53 0.50 8.34
CA PHE A 26 3.80 1.74 8.67
C PHE A 26 4.10 2.19 10.10
N LYS A 27 4.25 1.26 11.03
CA LYS A 27 4.63 1.59 12.42
C LYS A 27 6.01 2.24 12.48
N LYS A 28 6.94 1.74 11.69
CA LYS A 28 8.32 2.26 11.64
C LYS A 28 8.36 3.75 11.33
N HIS A 29 7.47 4.21 10.48
CA HIS A 29 7.40 5.61 10.08
C HIS A 29 6.37 6.41 10.88
N GLY A 30 5.72 5.79 11.85
CA GLY A 30 4.74 6.46 12.71
C GLY A 30 3.45 6.85 11.99
N VAL A 31 3.08 6.14 10.93
CA VAL A 31 1.91 6.51 10.11
C VAL A 31 0.78 5.48 10.15
N LEU A 32 0.92 4.41 10.92
CA LEU A 32 -0.14 3.40 11.03
C LEU A 32 -1.33 3.94 11.81
N ILE A 33 -2.52 3.92 11.20
CA ILE A 33 -3.77 4.32 11.84
C ILE A 33 -4.56 3.09 12.25
N GLY A 34 -4.70 2.11 11.36
CA GLY A 34 -5.46 0.90 11.64
C GLY A 34 -5.32 -0.14 10.53
N TYR A 35 -6.00 -1.26 10.71
CA TYR A 35 -5.99 -2.32 9.72
C TYR A 35 -7.21 -3.20 9.87
N GLU A 36 -7.57 -3.88 8.79
CA GLU A 36 -8.62 -4.88 8.76
C GLU A 36 -8.13 -6.07 7.95
N CYS A 37 -8.55 -7.27 8.35
CA CYS A 37 -8.21 -8.50 7.65
C CYS A 37 -9.49 -9.27 7.36
N ASP A 38 -9.69 -9.66 6.10
CA ASP A 38 -10.85 -10.42 5.67
C ASP A 38 -10.36 -11.79 5.16
N ILE A 39 -10.57 -12.80 5.98
CA ILE A 39 -10.12 -14.16 5.68
C ILE A 39 -10.89 -14.74 4.48
N ASP A 40 -12.19 -14.45 4.40
CA ASP A 40 -13.03 -15.00 3.33
C ASP A 40 -12.62 -14.51 1.95
N HIS A 41 -12.14 -13.27 1.86
CA HIS A 41 -11.68 -12.69 0.61
C HIS A 41 -10.15 -12.70 0.49
N ASN A 42 -9.46 -13.26 1.47
CA ASN A 42 -7.99 -13.31 1.52
C ASN A 42 -7.40 -11.93 1.26
N ARG A 43 -7.83 -10.96 2.04
CA ARG A 43 -7.46 -9.56 1.85
C ARG A 43 -7.18 -8.87 3.17
N ALA A 44 -6.18 -8.00 3.15
CA ALA A 44 -5.87 -7.11 4.26
C ALA A 44 -5.88 -5.66 3.78
N VAL A 45 -6.44 -4.77 4.57
CA VAL A 45 -6.49 -3.34 4.31
C VAL A 45 -5.78 -2.64 5.44
N ILE A 46 -4.81 -1.80 5.10
CA ILE A 46 -4.09 -1.01 6.09
C ILE A 46 -4.41 0.46 5.84
N THR A 47 -4.76 1.17 6.91
CA THR A 47 -5.00 2.61 6.85
C THR A 47 -3.81 3.33 7.46
N CYS A 48 -3.21 4.25 6.71
CA CYS A 48 -2.11 5.06 7.20
C CYS A 48 -2.35 6.53 6.88
N ALA A 49 -1.77 7.40 7.69
CA ALA A 49 -1.85 8.84 7.48
C ALA A 49 -0.65 9.53 8.10
N GLY A 50 -0.21 10.61 7.49
CA GLY A 50 0.89 11.39 8.02
C GLY A 50 1.52 12.27 6.96
N ASN A 51 2.73 12.73 7.23
CA ASN A 51 3.51 13.51 6.29
C ASN A 51 3.69 12.73 4.98
N PRO A 52 3.50 13.37 3.81
CA PRO A 52 3.58 12.65 2.54
C PRO A 52 4.88 11.88 2.32
N LYS A 53 6.02 12.41 2.72
CA LYS A 53 7.31 11.72 2.56
C LYS A 53 7.36 10.43 3.36
N LYS A 54 6.84 10.46 4.59
CA LYS A 54 6.81 9.26 5.46
C LYS A 54 5.82 8.23 4.95
N VAL A 55 4.65 8.68 4.50
CA VAL A 55 3.64 7.78 3.91
C VAL A 55 4.18 7.11 2.66
N ILE A 56 4.83 7.87 1.78
CA ILE A 56 5.44 7.32 0.56
C ILE A 56 6.46 6.23 0.90
N LYS A 57 7.36 6.50 1.85
CA LYS A 57 8.37 5.51 2.26
C LYS A 57 7.73 4.25 2.82
N ALA A 58 6.73 4.41 3.70
CA ALA A 58 6.05 3.27 4.30
C ALA A 58 5.35 2.42 3.24
N VAL A 59 4.62 3.07 2.33
CA VAL A 59 3.90 2.37 1.25
C VAL A 59 4.86 1.61 0.35
N LEU A 60 5.98 2.22 -0.05
CA LEU A 60 6.96 1.55 -0.90
C LEU A 60 7.59 0.35 -0.22
N GLN A 61 7.88 0.45 1.07
CA GLN A 61 8.40 -0.69 1.84
C GLN A 61 7.35 -1.79 1.95
N ALA A 62 6.09 -1.44 2.19
CA ALA A 62 5.01 -2.41 2.28
C ALA A 62 4.79 -3.13 0.95
N VAL A 63 4.86 -2.41 -0.17
CA VAL A 63 4.76 -3.04 -1.50
C VAL A 63 5.89 -4.05 -1.69
N GLY A 64 7.11 -3.71 -1.28
CA GLY A 64 8.24 -4.62 -1.34
C GLY A 64 8.00 -5.90 -0.54
N VAL A 65 7.49 -5.77 0.67
CA VAL A 65 7.13 -6.91 1.52
C VAL A 65 6.05 -7.75 0.84
N ALA A 66 5.03 -7.12 0.28
CA ALA A 66 3.94 -7.82 -0.38
C ALA A 66 4.43 -8.61 -1.59
N VAL A 67 5.25 -8.01 -2.43
CA VAL A 67 5.79 -8.67 -3.62
C VAL A 67 6.64 -9.89 -3.25
N GLN A 68 7.39 -9.81 -2.16
CA GLN A 68 8.25 -10.90 -1.71
C GLN A 68 7.52 -12.02 -0.99
N ASN A 69 6.42 -11.71 -0.30
CA ASN A 69 5.77 -12.63 0.61
C ASN A 69 4.40 -13.13 0.17
N ILE A 70 3.78 -12.51 -0.81
CA ILE A 70 2.48 -12.94 -1.31
C ILE A 70 2.68 -13.73 -2.58
N ASP A 71 2.41 -15.05 -2.50
CA ASP A 71 2.56 -15.94 -3.63
C ASP A 71 1.21 -16.11 -4.33
N LEU A 72 1.06 -15.45 -5.46
CA LEU A 72 -0.16 -15.51 -6.27
C LEU A 72 -0.27 -16.80 -7.06
N ASN A 73 0.80 -17.58 -7.15
CA ASN A 73 0.78 -18.87 -7.86
C ASN A 73 -0.04 -19.92 -7.11
N THR A 74 -0.24 -19.73 -5.81
CA THR A 74 -1.08 -20.62 -5.01
C THR A 74 -2.55 -20.26 -5.10
N HIS A 75 -2.88 -19.14 -5.69
CA HIS A 75 -4.26 -18.70 -5.88
C HIS A 75 -4.82 -19.39 -7.13
N THR A 76 -5.93 -20.09 -6.95
CA THR A 76 -6.62 -20.72 -8.06
C THR A 76 -7.40 -19.66 -8.81
N GLY A 77 -6.79 -19.05 -9.72
CA GLY A 77 -7.44 -18.05 -10.54
C GLY A 77 -6.49 -17.55 -11.55
N ALA A 78 -7.00 -17.18 -12.66
CA ALA A 78 -6.22 -16.70 -13.76
C ALA A 78 -5.76 -15.27 -13.57
N HIS A 79 -5.62 -14.80 -12.35
CA HIS A 79 -5.14 -13.44 -12.18
C HIS A 79 -3.64 -13.41 -12.38
N PRO A 80 -3.18 -12.71 -13.40
CA PRO A 80 -1.77 -12.41 -13.49
C PRO A 80 -1.42 -11.64 -12.23
N ARG A 81 -0.29 -11.91 -11.77
CA ARG A 81 0.39 -11.38 -10.64
C ARG A 81 0.26 -9.93 -10.32
N MET A 82 -0.79 -9.24 -10.71
CA MET A 82 -1.07 -7.87 -10.33
C MET A 82 -1.69 -7.78 -8.96
N GLY A 83 -1.84 -8.88 -8.28
CA GLY A 83 -2.70 -8.93 -7.15
C GLY A 83 -2.04 -8.91 -5.79
N ALA A 84 -0.72 -8.81 -5.67
CA ALA A 84 -0.09 -8.70 -4.35
C ALA A 84 -0.55 -7.43 -3.64
N VAL A 85 -0.62 -6.33 -4.39
CA VAL A 85 -1.21 -5.08 -3.92
C VAL A 85 -2.28 -4.69 -4.93
N ASP A 86 -3.53 -4.66 -4.47
CA ASP A 86 -4.66 -4.45 -5.37
C ASP A 86 -4.86 -2.97 -5.71
N VAL A 87 -5.06 -2.15 -4.69
CA VAL A 87 -5.21 -0.70 -4.88
C VAL A 87 -4.45 0.05 -3.80
N ILE A 88 -4.05 1.28 -4.12
CA ILE A 88 -3.33 2.17 -3.21
C ILE A 88 -3.95 3.57 -3.34
N PRO A 89 -5.13 3.83 -2.75
CA PRO A 89 -5.75 5.15 -2.85
C PRO A 89 -5.07 6.16 -1.92
N PHE A 90 -4.90 7.37 -2.41
CA PHE A 90 -4.36 8.50 -1.65
C PHE A 90 -5.42 9.59 -1.52
N ILE A 91 -5.61 10.08 -0.30
CA ILE A 91 -6.64 11.05 0.04
C ILE A 91 -6.00 12.24 0.76
N PRO A 92 -6.17 13.48 0.26
CA PRO A 92 -5.64 14.64 0.97
C PRO A 92 -6.45 14.88 2.25
N VAL A 93 -5.76 15.11 3.37
CA VAL A 93 -6.42 15.29 4.67
C VAL A 93 -6.23 16.70 5.19
N LYS A 94 -5.00 17.21 5.19
CA LYS A 94 -4.70 18.52 5.77
C LYS A 94 -3.64 19.25 4.96
N ASN A 95 -3.94 20.49 4.64
CA ASN A 95 -3.02 21.38 3.91
C ASN A 95 -2.55 20.81 2.58
N MET A 96 -3.36 19.97 1.95
CA MET A 96 -3.09 19.39 0.64
C MET A 96 -4.31 19.52 -0.25
N THR A 97 -4.06 19.77 -1.52
CA THR A 97 -5.11 19.77 -2.54
C THR A 97 -5.27 18.36 -3.11
N MET A 98 -6.39 18.13 -3.80
CA MET A 98 -6.59 16.88 -4.54
C MET A 98 -5.50 16.71 -5.61
N GLN A 99 -5.09 17.80 -6.25
CA GLN A 99 -4.03 17.78 -7.26
C GLN A 99 -2.71 17.30 -6.66
N GLU A 100 -2.37 17.74 -5.46
CA GLU A 100 -1.17 17.29 -4.77
C GLU A 100 -1.24 15.80 -4.43
N ALA A 101 -2.41 15.31 -4.02
CA ALA A 101 -2.61 13.89 -3.76
C ALA A 101 -2.44 13.05 -5.04
N VAL A 102 -2.95 13.54 -6.17
CA VAL A 102 -2.77 12.90 -7.48
C VAL A 102 -1.27 12.83 -7.83
N GLU A 103 -0.52 13.90 -7.58
CA GLU A 103 0.92 13.90 -7.83
C GLU A 103 1.64 12.86 -6.97
N VAL A 104 1.26 12.71 -5.70
CA VAL A 104 1.81 11.67 -4.82
C VAL A 104 1.53 10.29 -5.41
N SER A 105 0.30 10.04 -5.86
CA SER A 105 -0.04 8.73 -6.45
C SER A 105 0.79 8.42 -7.69
N LYS A 106 1.07 9.43 -8.52
CA LYS A 106 1.91 9.26 -9.71
C LYS A 106 3.35 8.93 -9.34
N ILE A 107 3.88 9.62 -8.32
CA ILE A 107 5.25 9.38 -7.83
C ILE A 107 5.37 7.94 -7.32
N VAL A 108 4.42 7.52 -6.49
CA VAL A 108 4.43 6.16 -5.92
C VAL A 108 4.26 5.13 -7.03
N GLY A 109 3.32 5.34 -7.95
CA GLY A 109 3.10 4.43 -9.07
C GLY A 109 4.35 4.25 -9.93
N SER A 110 5.03 5.35 -10.25
CA SER A 110 6.27 5.31 -11.03
C SER A 110 7.36 4.53 -10.30
N LYS A 111 7.53 4.76 -9.00
CA LYS A 111 8.55 4.07 -8.21
C LYS A 111 8.26 2.58 -8.07
N ILE A 112 6.99 2.21 -7.88
CA ILE A 112 6.60 0.80 -7.82
C ILE A 112 6.89 0.11 -9.13
N SER A 113 6.49 0.70 -10.25
CA SER A 113 6.70 0.12 -11.57
C SER A 113 8.18 -0.11 -11.86
N LYS A 114 9.02 0.86 -11.55
CA LYS A 114 10.46 0.77 -11.80
C LYS A 114 11.17 -0.19 -10.86
N LYS A 115 10.83 -0.15 -9.57
CA LYS A 115 11.54 -0.91 -8.55
C LYS A 115 11.16 -2.38 -8.55
N PHE A 116 9.90 -2.69 -8.78
CA PHE A 116 9.38 -4.05 -8.67
C PHE A 116 9.01 -4.68 -10.02
N ASP A 117 9.18 -3.93 -11.10
CA ASP A 117 8.87 -4.39 -12.45
C ASP A 117 7.46 -4.96 -12.56
N VAL A 118 6.49 -4.23 -12.00
CA VAL A 118 5.08 -4.57 -12.09
C VAL A 118 4.31 -3.44 -12.76
N PRO A 119 3.27 -3.75 -13.54
CA PRO A 119 2.46 -2.71 -14.15
C PRO A 119 1.63 -1.97 -13.09
N VAL A 120 1.52 -0.66 -13.27
CA VAL A 120 0.71 0.19 -12.39
C VAL A 120 -0.25 1.00 -13.26
N PHE A 121 -1.53 0.96 -12.88
CA PHE A 121 -2.59 1.71 -13.55
C PHE A 121 -3.11 2.78 -12.61
N LEU A 122 -3.15 4.00 -13.10
CA LEU A 122 -3.63 5.14 -12.32
C LEU A 122 -5.09 5.48 -12.63
#